data_9a4c31e64fada97c56d94db3f6b462fb
#
_entry.id   9a4c31e64fada97c56d94db3f6b462fb
#
_cell.length_a   1.000
_cell.length_b   1.000
_cell.length_c   1.000
_cell.angle_alpha   90.00
_cell.angle_beta   90.00
_cell.angle_gamma   90.00
#
_symmetry.space_group_name_H-M   'P 1'
#
loop_
_entity.id
_entity.type
_entity.pdbx_description
1 polymer ?
#
loop_
_entity_poly.entity_id
_entity_poly.type
_entity_poly.pdbx_seq_one_letter_code
_entity_poly.pdbx_strand_id
1 'polypeptide(L)'
;MSESPIEIQPDQLKIVRDILRLHVPQYEVWAFGSRVKGKVKPYSDLDLAVISEKPLPLSVNAALSDAFSGSDLPWKVDVVDWSTTSESFRKIIEQQRVVLQEASVHED
;
A
#
# COMPACT_ATOMS: atom_id res chain seq x y z
N MET A 1 17.08 18.19 -3.87
CA MET A 1 15.68 17.97 -3.56
C MET A 1 15.16 16.75 -4.29
N SER A 2 14.65 15.83 -3.57
CA SER A 2 14.11 14.63 -4.18
C SER A 2 12.60 14.74 -4.27
N GLU A 3 12.06 14.26 -5.36
CA GLU A 3 10.63 14.17 -5.52
C GLU A 3 10.16 12.80 -5.09
N SER A 4 9.00 12.78 -4.48
CA SER A 4 8.40 11.52 -4.14
C SER A 4 7.97 10.82 -5.42
N PRO A 5 8.30 9.53 -5.59
CA PRO A 5 7.82 8.78 -6.75
C PRO A 5 6.33 8.49 -6.69
N ILE A 6 5.67 8.86 -5.62
CA ILE A 6 4.24 8.66 -5.44
C ILE A 6 3.61 10.02 -5.16
N GLU A 7 2.44 10.24 -5.75
CA GLU A 7 1.77 11.54 -5.70
C GLU A 7 0.89 11.66 -4.47
N ILE A 8 1.51 11.81 -3.32
CA ILE A 8 0.80 12.12 -2.08
C ILE A 8 1.65 13.06 -1.24
N GLN A 9 1.02 13.77 -0.32
CA GLN A 9 1.72 14.73 0.53
C GLN A 9 2.54 13.98 1.58
N PRO A 10 3.63 14.59 2.05
CA PRO A 10 4.48 13.91 3.05
C PRO A 10 3.74 13.50 4.32
N ASP A 11 2.81 14.34 4.80
CA ASP A 11 2.05 14.00 6.00
C ASP A 11 1.09 12.84 5.73
N GLN A 12 0.55 12.76 4.52
CA GLN A 12 -0.31 11.63 4.14
C GLN A 12 0.52 10.35 4.02
N LEU A 13 1.70 10.44 3.45
CA LEU A 13 2.58 9.29 3.33
C LEU A 13 2.96 8.76 4.72
N LYS A 14 3.18 9.65 5.68
CA LYS A 14 3.49 9.24 7.03
C LYS A 14 2.33 8.45 7.65
N ILE A 15 1.09 8.93 7.44
CA ILE A 15 -0.08 8.23 7.94
C ILE A 15 -0.15 6.82 7.35
N VAL A 16 0.04 6.71 6.03
CA VAL A 16 0.01 5.40 5.37
C VAL A 16 1.07 4.48 5.94
N ARG A 17 2.29 4.96 6.06
CA ARG A 17 3.39 4.13 6.56
C ARG A 17 3.19 3.72 8.01
N ASP A 18 2.67 4.63 8.83
CA ASP A 18 2.42 4.30 10.24
C ASP A 18 1.39 3.19 10.37
N ILE A 19 0.32 3.25 9.57
CA ILE A 19 -0.71 2.22 9.58
C ILE A 19 -0.14 0.88 9.12
N LEU A 20 0.63 0.89 8.04
CA LEU A 20 1.22 -0.34 7.52
C LEU A 20 2.16 -0.97 8.52
N ARG A 21 2.99 -0.14 9.17
CA ARG A 21 3.94 -0.65 10.15
C ARG A 21 3.24 -1.24 11.36
N LEU A 22 2.11 -0.66 11.73
CA LEU A 22 1.37 -1.12 12.89
C LEU A 22 0.66 -2.45 12.60
N HIS A 23 0.10 -2.60 11.41
CA HIS A 23 -0.78 -3.73 11.12
C HIS A 23 -0.11 -4.85 10.33
N VAL A 24 0.82 -4.53 9.44
CA VAL A 24 1.45 -5.52 8.57
C VAL A 24 2.96 -5.31 8.48
N PRO A 25 3.66 -5.18 9.63
CA PRO A 25 5.10 -4.86 9.58
C PRO A 25 5.93 -5.96 8.96
N GLN A 26 5.44 -7.18 8.94
CA GLN A 26 6.19 -8.32 8.43
C GLN A 26 6.10 -8.48 6.92
N TYR A 27 5.31 -7.64 6.28
CA TYR A 27 5.11 -7.74 4.83
C TYR A 27 5.70 -6.53 4.11
N GLU A 28 6.23 -6.79 2.93
CA GLU A 28 6.56 -5.70 2.02
C GLU A 28 5.27 -5.17 1.43
N VAL A 29 5.19 -3.86 1.20
CA VAL A 29 3.99 -3.23 0.65
C VAL A 29 4.40 -2.31 -0.48
N TRP A 30 3.74 -2.45 -1.61
CA TRP A 30 3.98 -1.63 -2.79
C TRP A 30 2.77 -0.74 -3.06
N ALA A 31 3.04 0.47 -3.54
CA ALA A 31 2.00 1.32 -4.10
C ALA A 31 2.01 1.18 -5.62
N PHE A 32 0.84 1.26 -6.22
CA PHE A 32 0.72 1.20 -7.67
C PHE A 32 -0.49 2.04 -8.09
N GLY A 33 -0.79 2.06 -9.37
CA GLY A 33 -1.97 2.75 -9.86
C GLY A 33 -1.71 4.21 -10.18
N SER A 34 -2.78 5.01 -10.21
CA SER A 34 -2.72 6.36 -10.75
C SER A 34 -1.80 7.29 -9.97
N ARG A 35 -1.71 7.13 -8.64
CA ARG A 35 -0.85 8.00 -7.85
C ARG A 35 0.64 7.73 -8.06
N VAL A 36 0.96 6.60 -8.65
CA VAL A 36 2.35 6.28 -9.01
C VAL A 36 2.65 6.71 -10.43
N LYS A 37 1.64 6.67 -11.30
CA LYS A 37 1.82 6.99 -12.72
C LYS A 37 1.85 8.47 -13.03
N GLY A 38 1.56 9.32 -12.06
CA GLY A 38 1.57 10.76 -12.29
C GLY A 38 0.31 11.31 -12.94
N LYS A 39 -0.73 10.51 -13.05
CA LYS A 39 -2.01 10.95 -13.60
C LYS A 39 -3.06 11.01 -12.50
N VAL A 40 -2.65 11.56 -11.38
CA VAL A 40 -3.50 11.59 -10.21
C VAL A 40 -4.43 12.78 -10.25
N LYS A 41 -5.65 12.56 -9.78
CA LYS A 41 -6.59 13.63 -9.48
C LYS A 41 -6.69 13.75 -7.96
N PRO A 42 -7.21 14.89 -7.45
CA PRO A 42 -7.22 15.10 -6.00
C PRO A 42 -7.87 13.97 -5.20
N TYR A 43 -8.86 13.30 -5.79
CA TYR A 43 -9.59 12.26 -5.08
C TYR A 43 -9.29 10.86 -5.60
N SER A 44 -8.18 10.70 -6.32
CA SER A 44 -7.78 9.37 -6.79
C SER A 44 -7.47 8.47 -5.60
N ASP A 45 -7.90 7.21 -5.69
CA ASP A 45 -7.61 6.24 -4.65
C ASP A 45 -6.13 5.91 -4.63
N LEU A 46 -5.65 5.51 -3.46
CA LEU A 46 -4.31 4.96 -3.34
C LEU A 46 -4.41 3.45 -3.37
N ASP A 47 -3.69 2.83 -4.29
CA ASP A 47 -3.72 1.38 -4.45
C ASP A 47 -2.46 0.78 -3.84
N LEU A 48 -2.63 -0.18 -2.95
CA LEU A 48 -1.54 -0.85 -2.26
C LEU A 48 -1.62 -2.34 -2.48
N ALA A 49 -0.46 -2.97 -2.59
CA ALA A 49 -0.35 -4.42 -2.65
C ALA A 49 0.48 -4.89 -1.47
N VAL A 50 -0.09 -5.73 -0.63
CA VAL A 50 0.64 -6.38 0.45
C VAL A 50 1.24 -7.65 -0.10
N ILE A 51 2.57 -7.74 -0.08
CA ILE A 51 3.29 -8.82 -0.73
C ILE A 51 3.36 -10.00 0.21
N SER A 52 2.41 -10.90 0.06
CA SER A 52 2.26 -12.06 0.92
C SER A 52 2.34 -13.33 0.09
N GLU A 53 2.77 -14.41 0.71
CA GLU A 53 2.82 -15.72 0.04
C GLU A 53 1.53 -16.49 0.24
N LYS A 54 0.80 -16.14 1.29
CA LYS A 54 -0.47 -16.78 1.63
C LYS A 54 -1.51 -15.71 1.83
N PRO A 55 -2.80 -16.05 1.68
CA PRO A 55 -3.84 -15.07 1.89
C PRO A 55 -3.76 -14.44 3.28
N LEU A 56 -3.96 -13.13 3.33
CA LEU A 56 -3.96 -12.43 4.61
C LEU A 56 -5.15 -12.87 5.44
N PRO A 57 -4.98 -13.01 6.76
CA PRO A 57 -6.14 -13.28 7.62
C PRO A 57 -7.20 -12.19 7.44
N LEU A 58 -8.46 -12.59 7.52
CA LEU A 58 -9.55 -11.64 7.38
C LEU A 58 -9.46 -10.55 8.45
N SER A 59 -9.03 -10.90 9.65
CA SER A 59 -8.89 -9.91 10.72
C SER A 59 -7.86 -8.85 10.38
N VAL A 60 -6.78 -9.23 9.70
CA VAL A 60 -5.75 -8.28 9.30
C VAL A 60 -6.29 -7.35 8.22
N ASN A 61 -6.97 -7.92 7.23
CA ASN A 61 -7.57 -7.11 6.17
C ASN A 61 -8.59 -6.12 6.74
N ALA A 62 -9.43 -6.59 7.66
CA ALA A 62 -10.44 -5.73 8.26
C ALA A 62 -9.79 -4.62 9.08
N ALA A 63 -8.74 -4.94 9.82
CA ALA A 63 -8.06 -3.95 10.64
C ALA A 63 -7.39 -2.88 9.78
N LEU A 64 -6.78 -3.29 8.67
CA LEU A 64 -6.19 -2.33 7.72
C LEU A 64 -7.24 -1.42 7.14
N SER A 65 -8.33 -1.99 6.67
CA SER A 65 -9.42 -1.23 6.07
C SER A 65 -9.98 -0.22 7.05
N ASP A 66 -10.22 -0.65 8.29
CA ASP A 66 -10.73 0.23 9.33
C ASP A 66 -9.74 1.34 9.67
N ALA A 67 -8.46 1.00 9.75
CA ALA A 67 -7.45 2.00 10.07
C ALA A 67 -7.36 3.08 9.02
N PHE A 68 -7.40 2.70 7.75
CA PHE A 68 -7.36 3.67 6.67
C PHE A 68 -8.64 4.48 6.60
N SER A 69 -9.79 3.85 6.80
CA SER A 69 -11.06 4.58 6.79
C SER A 69 -11.17 5.59 7.92
N GLY A 70 -10.60 5.26 9.07
CA GLY A 70 -10.65 6.15 10.23
C GLY A 70 -9.53 7.18 10.27
N SER A 71 -8.66 7.18 9.28
CA SER A 71 -7.53 8.10 9.25
C SER A 71 -7.94 9.45 8.66
N ASP A 72 -7.00 10.39 8.68
CA ASP A 72 -7.22 11.72 8.12
C ASP A 72 -6.90 11.79 6.62
N LEU A 73 -6.82 10.64 5.96
CA LEU A 73 -6.57 10.63 4.52
C LEU A 73 -7.81 11.06 3.77
N PRO A 74 -7.66 11.94 2.77
CA PRO A 74 -8.82 12.48 2.05
C PRO A 74 -9.36 11.59 0.95
N TRP A 75 -8.71 10.45 0.69
CA TRP A 75 -9.08 9.53 -0.39
C TRP A 75 -9.05 8.11 0.14
N LYS A 76 -9.66 7.22 -0.62
CA LYS A 76 -9.70 5.81 -0.24
C LYS A 76 -8.36 5.14 -0.44
N VAL A 77 -8.11 4.11 0.35
CA VAL A 77 -6.96 3.25 0.19
C VAL A 77 -7.47 1.85 -0.12
N ASP A 78 -7.14 1.34 -1.29
CA ASP A 78 -7.51 -0.01 -1.70
C ASP A 78 -6.30 -0.91 -1.49
N VAL A 79 -6.51 -2.00 -0.77
CA VAL A 79 -5.45 -2.94 -0.45
C VAL A 79 -5.73 -4.25 -1.16
N VAL A 80 -4.77 -4.70 -1.97
CA VAL A 80 -4.88 -6.01 -2.60
C VAL A 80 -3.89 -6.97 -1.96
N ASP A 81 -4.31 -8.22 -1.88
CA ASP A 81 -3.50 -9.31 -1.34
C ASP A 81 -2.77 -9.95 -2.50
N TRP A 82 -1.44 -9.85 -2.49
CA TRP A 82 -0.62 -10.35 -3.59
C TRP A 82 -0.88 -11.84 -3.85
N SER A 83 -1.07 -12.62 -2.78
CA SER A 83 -1.24 -14.06 -2.90
C SER A 83 -2.48 -14.44 -3.69
N THR A 84 -3.51 -13.59 -3.67
CA THR A 84 -4.77 -13.87 -4.37
C THR A 84 -4.90 -13.08 -5.67
N THR A 85 -3.87 -12.33 -6.03
CA THR A 85 -3.90 -11.51 -7.23
C THR A 85 -3.50 -12.34 -8.44
N SER A 86 -4.20 -12.16 -9.56
CA SER A 86 -3.91 -12.91 -10.77
C SER A 86 -2.52 -12.59 -11.31
N GLU A 87 -1.97 -13.52 -12.07
CA GLU A 87 -0.64 -13.34 -12.62
C GLU A 87 -0.56 -12.14 -13.56
N SER A 88 -1.60 -11.93 -14.36
CA SER A 88 -1.61 -10.80 -15.27
C SER A 88 -1.66 -9.47 -14.54
N PHE A 89 -2.42 -9.41 -13.45
CA PHE A 89 -2.48 -8.18 -12.67
C PHE A 89 -1.18 -7.95 -11.89
N ARG A 90 -0.55 -9.03 -11.43
CA ARG A 90 0.76 -8.90 -10.78
C ARG A 90 1.79 -8.26 -11.69
N LYS A 91 1.78 -8.61 -12.97
CA LYS A 91 2.70 -8.02 -13.93
C LYS A 91 2.48 -6.53 -14.09
N ILE A 92 1.21 -6.12 -14.09
CA ILE A 92 0.87 -4.70 -14.18
C ILE A 92 1.41 -3.97 -12.95
N ILE A 93 1.19 -4.53 -11.78
CA ILE A 93 1.66 -3.92 -10.53
C ILE A 93 3.18 -3.79 -10.54
N GLU A 94 3.88 -4.85 -10.95
CA GLU A 94 5.34 -4.85 -10.97
C GLU A 94 5.92 -3.78 -11.85
N GLN A 95 5.22 -3.42 -12.92
CA GLN A 95 5.70 -2.39 -13.83
C GLN A 95 5.56 -0.99 -13.28
N GLN A 96 4.74 -0.80 -12.29
CA GLN A 96 4.41 0.52 -11.76
C GLN A 96 4.80 0.73 -10.32
N ARG A 97 5.26 -0.30 -9.66
CA ARG A 97 5.33 -0.30 -8.21
C ARG A 97 6.31 0.71 -7.64
N VAL A 98 5.95 1.22 -6.48
CA VAL A 98 6.84 1.97 -5.60
C VAL A 98 6.80 1.28 -4.25
N VAL A 99 7.96 0.90 -3.73
CA VAL A 99 8.02 0.21 -2.44
C VAL A 99 7.78 1.23 -1.34
N LEU A 100 6.70 1.06 -0.59
CA LEU A 100 6.39 1.93 0.54
C LEU A 100 6.94 1.38 1.85
N GLN A 101 7.05 0.07 1.96
CA GLN A 101 7.51 -0.57 3.18
C GLN A 101 8.21 -1.86 2.80
N GLU A 102 9.36 -2.07 3.40
CA GLU A 102 10.04 -3.35 3.27
C GLU A 102 9.65 -4.23 4.43
N ALA A 103 9.67 -5.54 4.20
CA ALA A 103 9.33 -6.47 5.26
C ALA A 103 10.29 -6.30 6.43
N SER A 104 9.73 -6.26 7.64
CA SER A 104 10.53 -6.20 8.84
C SER A 104 10.91 -7.63 9.20
N VAL A 105 12.17 -7.95 9.00
CA VAL A 105 12.66 -9.31 9.24
C VAL A 105 13.48 -9.30 10.51
N HIS A 106 13.12 -10.17 11.43
CA HIS A 106 13.86 -10.31 12.67
C HIS A 106 14.65 -11.60 12.63
N GLU A 107 15.94 -11.44 12.78
CA GLU A 107 16.86 -12.55 12.80
C GLU A 107 17.13 -12.93 14.24
N ASP A 108 16.58 -14.01 14.66
CA ASP A 108 16.76 -14.41 16.04
C ASP A 108 17.45 -15.71 16.15
#